data_565b0e48bdda51d2a8afc1a6770d22e9
#
_entry.id   565b0e48bdda51d2a8afc1a6770d22e9
#
_cell.length_a   1.000
_cell.length_b   1.000
_cell.length_c   1.000
_cell.angle_alpha   90.00
_cell.angle_beta   90.00
_cell.angle_gamma   90.00
#
_symmetry.space_group_name_H-M   'P 1'
#
loop_
_entity.id
_entity.type
_entity.pdbx_description
1 polymer ?
#
loop_
_entity_poly.entity_id
_entity_poly.type
_entity_poly.pdbx_seq_one_letter_code
_entity_poly.pdbx_strand_id
1 'polypeptide(L)'
;MGAVMDKFGTRFVFFKDMDDLMKKEQRSKMMRAIKSKNTAIEVRLAKALWHKGYRYRKNDKSVFGTPDLVFKKYKIAVFVDGEFFHGHDWETKKTKLKENRDYWISKIERNMERDRQVNEYLLSKGWKVLRFWGKDIKSNLSVCVKVIVNEIDEMRCKIFYLDAIKNL
;
A
#
# COMPACT_ATOMS: atom_id res chain seq x y z
N MET A 1 -9.87 -32.30 18.95
CA MET A 1 -11.30 -31.99 19.20
C MET A 1 -11.72 -32.84 20.38
N GLY A 2 -11.88 -32.25 21.57
CA GLY A 2 -12.30 -32.94 22.76
C GLY A 2 -13.53 -32.23 23.32
N ALA A 3 -14.72 -32.72 23.01
CA ALA A 3 -15.92 -32.36 23.74
C ALA A 3 -16.09 -33.37 24.87
N VAL A 4 -16.07 -32.93 26.13
CA VAL A 4 -16.44 -33.76 27.29
C VAL A 4 -17.92 -33.55 27.53
N MET A 5 -18.68 -34.63 27.52
CA MET A 5 -20.08 -34.62 27.92
C MET A 5 -20.19 -34.96 29.41
N ASP A 6 -21.06 -34.24 30.12
CA ASP A 6 -21.45 -34.66 31.47
C ASP A 6 -22.41 -35.86 31.41
N LYS A 7 -22.69 -36.45 32.59
CA LYS A 7 -23.63 -37.58 32.74
C LYS A 7 -25.09 -37.23 32.42
N PHE A 8 -25.42 -36.00 32.01
CA PHE A 8 -26.71 -35.50 31.61
C PHE A 8 -26.79 -35.11 30.13
N GLY A 9 -25.73 -35.39 29.32
CA GLY A 9 -25.68 -35.09 27.89
C GLY A 9 -25.44 -33.62 27.52
N THR A 10 -25.04 -32.78 28.49
CA THR A 10 -24.80 -31.37 28.25
C THR A 10 -23.40 -31.17 27.65
N ARG A 11 -23.35 -30.56 26.49
CA ARG A 11 -22.11 -30.28 25.78
C ARG A 11 -21.41 -29.05 26.34
N PHE A 12 -20.31 -29.21 27.07
CA PHE A 12 -19.45 -28.11 27.48
C PHE A 12 -18.59 -27.67 26.31
N VAL A 13 -18.86 -26.47 25.79
CA VAL A 13 -17.95 -25.76 24.88
C VAL A 13 -16.96 -25.01 25.77
N PHE A 14 -15.67 -25.36 25.69
CA PHE A 14 -14.66 -24.71 26.52
C PHE A 14 -14.58 -23.23 26.19
N PHE A 15 -14.49 -22.38 27.22
CA PHE A 15 -14.33 -20.91 27.11
C PHE A 15 -13.21 -20.48 26.16
N LYS A 16 -12.19 -21.32 25.95
CA LYS A 16 -11.10 -21.07 25.02
C LYS A 16 -11.55 -20.98 23.58
N ASP A 17 -12.53 -21.77 23.15
CA ASP A 17 -13.08 -21.76 21.80
C ASP A 17 -13.92 -20.51 21.53
N MET A 18 -14.64 -20.01 22.53
CA MET A 18 -15.40 -18.76 22.44
C MET A 18 -14.49 -17.53 22.32
N ASP A 19 -13.39 -17.48 23.07
CA ASP A 19 -12.42 -16.37 23.04
C ASP A 19 -11.68 -16.32 21.68
N ASP A 20 -11.37 -17.47 21.08
CA ASP A 20 -10.79 -17.58 19.75
C ASP A 20 -11.78 -17.20 18.64
N LEU A 21 -13.07 -17.55 18.78
CA LEU A 21 -14.13 -17.14 17.84
C LEU A 21 -14.35 -15.62 17.90
N MET A 22 -14.40 -15.03 19.09
CA MET A 22 -14.52 -13.59 19.27
C MET A 22 -13.30 -12.84 18.69
N LYS A 23 -12.10 -13.34 18.89
CA LYS A 23 -10.88 -12.80 18.28
C LYS A 23 -10.90 -12.90 16.74
N LYS A 24 -11.43 -13.99 16.19
CA LYS A 24 -11.60 -14.20 14.75
C LYS A 24 -12.61 -13.23 14.16
N GLU A 25 -13.76 -13.02 14.80
CA GLU A 25 -14.76 -12.04 14.37
C GLU A 25 -14.26 -10.60 14.45
N GLN A 26 -13.57 -10.23 15.51
CA GLN A 26 -12.96 -8.91 15.68
C GLN A 26 -11.91 -8.66 14.58
N ARG A 27 -11.05 -9.64 14.31
CA ARG A 27 -10.08 -9.56 13.20
C ARG A 27 -10.78 -9.42 11.85
N SER A 28 -11.84 -10.18 11.60
CA SER A 28 -12.62 -10.07 10.37
C SER A 28 -13.27 -8.70 10.21
N LYS A 29 -13.84 -8.13 11.30
CA LYS A 29 -14.41 -6.78 11.31
C LYS A 29 -13.33 -5.72 11.04
N MET A 30 -12.16 -5.84 11.69
CA MET A 30 -11.02 -4.93 11.46
C MET A 30 -10.54 -4.99 10.01
N MET A 31 -10.41 -6.19 9.42
CA MET A 31 -9.98 -6.35 8.03
C MET A 31 -10.98 -5.77 7.03
N ARG A 32 -12.30 -5.89 7.29
CA ARG A 32 -13.34 -5.25 6.46
C ARG A 32 -13.34 -3.73 6.58
N ALA A 33 -12.94 -3.18 7.74
CA ALA A 33 -12.89 -1.75 7.98
C ALA A 33 -11.66 -1.07 7.35
N ILE A 34 -10.66 -1.83 6.87
CA ILE A 34 -9.49 -1.26 6.20
C ILE A 34 -9.93 -0.63 4.88
N LYS A 35 -9.82 0.69 4.82
CA LYS A 35 -10.09 1.46 3.59
C LYS A 35 -9.00 1.15 2.56
N SER A 36 -9.41 0.86 1.33
CA SER A 36 -8.51 0.61 0.22
C SER A 36 -8.00 1.90 -0.47
N LYS A 37 -8.54 3.06 -0.10
CA LYS A 37 -8.18 4.38 -0.66
C LYS A 37 -8.37 5.47 0.39
N ASN A 38 -7.64 6.57 0.21
CA ASN A 38 -7.67 7.71 1.13
C ASN A 38 -7.42 7.30 2.58
N THR A 39 -6.48 6.38 2.78
CA THR A 39 -6.01 6.02 4.12
C THR A 39 -5.43 7.25 4.82
N ALA A 40 -5.39 7.24 6.15
CA ALA A 40 -4.81 8.35 6.92
C ALA A 40 -3.36 8.65 6.50
N ILE A 41 -2.62 7.63 6.06
CA ILE A 41 -1.22 7.74 5.64
C ILE A 41 -1.12 8.45 4.28
N GLU A 42 -1.92 8.03 3.29
CA GLU A 42 -2.00 8.70 1.98
C GLU A 42 -2.41 10.17 2.14
N VAL A 43 -3.42 10.44 2.98
CA VAL A 43 -3.88 11.81 3.26
C VAL A 43 -2.79 12.64 3.91
N ARG A 44 -2.00 12.06 4.83
CA ARG A 44 -0.90 12.74 5.51
C ARG A 44 0.20 13.15 4.52
N LEU A 45 0.62 12.24 3.64
CA LEU A 45 1.61 12.51 2.59
C LEU A 45 1.08 13.58 1.62
N ALA A 46 -0.15 13.40 1.16
CA ALA A 46 -0.82 14.32 0.24
C ALA A 46 -0.89 15.75 0.80
N LYS A 47 -1.35 15.92 2.06
CA LYS A 47 -1.39 17.23 2.74
C LYS A 47 -0.02 17.87 2.84
N ALA A 48 1.02 17.11 3.22
CA ALA A 48 2.37 17.62 3.35
C ALA A 48 2.92 18.19 2.02
N LEU A 49 2.66 17.51 0.90
CA LEU A 49 3.02 17.99 -0.44
C LEU A 49 2.20 19.22 -0.84
N TRP A 50 0.89 19.22 -0.53
CA TRP A 50 0.01 20.36 -0.83
C TRP A 50 0.44 21.64 -0.11
N HIS A 51 0.79 21.55 1.17
CA HIS A 51 1.30 22.70 1.95
C HIS A 51 2.61 23.25 1.42
N LYS A 52 3.42 22.41 0.76
CA LYS A 52 4.63 22.85 0.06
C LYS A 52 4.39 23.42 -1.35
N GLY A 53 3.13 23.56 -1.76
CA GLY A 53 2.78 24.16 -3.06
C GLY A 53 2.69 23.15 -4.21
N TYR A 54 2.92 21.84 -3.98
CA TYR A 54 2.86 20.84 -5.04
C TYR A 54 1.40 20.42 -5.32
N ARG A 55 1.05 20.36 -6.60
CA ARG A 55 -0.29 20.00 -7.07
C ARG A 55 -0.23 18.64 -7.76
N TYR A 56 -1.14 17.76 -7.40
CA TYR A 56 -1.21 16.36 -7.85
C TYR A 56 -2.68 15.96 -8.09
N ARG A 57 -2.87 14.86 -8.81
CA ARG A 57 -4.16 14.15 -8.85
C ARG A 57 -4.10 12.94 -7.93
N LYS A 58 -5.20 12.65 -7.24
CA LYS A 58 -5.32 11.49 -6.36
C LYS A 58 -6.05 10.36 -7.07
N ASN A 59 -5.55 9.13 -6.91
CA ASN A 59 -6.19 7.91 -7.42
C ASN A 59 -6.60 8.05 -8.91
N ASP A 60 -5.71 8.56 -9.75
CA ASP A 60 -6.01 8.87 -11.15
C ASP A 60 -6.10 7.58 -11.98
N LYS A 61 -7.33 7.21 -12.34
CA LYS A 61 -7.62 6.01 -13.14
C LYS A 61 -7.09 6.06 -14.57
N SER A 62 -6.71 7.23 -15.08
CA SER A 62 -6.11 7.36 -16.40
C SER A 62 -4.65 6.91 -16.45
N VAL A 63 -4.04 6.66 -15.29
CA VAL A 63 -2.68 6.14 -15.16
C VAL A 63 -2.76 4.69 -14.71
N PHE A 64 -2.07 3.80 -15.42
CA PHE A 64 -2.11 2.37 -15.13
C PHE A 64 -1.66 2.09 -13.69
N GLY A 65 -2.34 1.17 -13.02
CA GLY A 65 -2.13 0.88 -11.60
C GLY A 65 -2.84 1.84 -10.64
N THR A 66 -3.43 2.94 -11.12
CA THR A 66 -4.17 3.92 -10.31
C THR A 66 -3.35 4.43 -9.12
N PRO A 67 -2.25 5.16 -9.34
CA PRO A 67 -1.38 5.64 -8.27
C PRO A 67 -2.12 6.54 -7.27
N ASP A 68 -1.68 6.54 -6.01
CA ASP A 68 -2.28 7.35 -4.95
C ASP A 68 -2.12 8.85 -5.21
N LEU A 69 -0.93 9.26 -5.70
CA LEU A 69 -0.66 10.63 -6.14
C LEU A 69 0.00 10.61 -7.53
N VAL A 70 -0.44 11.49 -8.42
CA VAL A 70 0.06 11.59 -9.80
C VAL A 70 0.44 13.02 -10.12
N PHE A 71 1.69 13.24 -10.51
CA PHE A 71 2.20 14.50 -11.03
C PHE A 71 2.33 14.40 -12.57
N LYS A 72 1.20 14.58 -13.27
CA LYS A 72 1.13 14.34 -14.73
C LYS A 72 2.17 15.12 -15.55
N LYS A 73 2.36 16.40 -15.21
CA LYS A 73 3.33 17.27 -15.89
C LYS A 73 4.74 16.68 -15.89
N TYR A 74 5.09 15.99 -14.81
CA TYR A 74 6.43 15.43 -14.58
C TYR A 74 6.50 13.93 -14.84
N LYS A 75 5.37 13.30 -15.19
CA LYS A 75 5.24 11.84 -15.33
C LYS A 75 5.75 11.10 -14.07
N ILE A 76 5.35 11.57 -12.88
CA ILE A 76 5.69 10.91 -11.62
C ILE A 76 4.43 10.28 -11.04
N ALA A 77 4.51 8.98 -10.74
CA ALA A 77 3.50 8.17 -10.09
C ALA A 77 3.97 7.77 -8.69
N VAL A 78 3.17 8.06 -7.66
CA VAL A 78 3.49 7.74 -6.26
C VAL A 78 2.47 6.74 -5.74
N PHE A 79 2.96 5.63 -5.17
CA PHE A 79 2.19 4.60 -4.49
C PHE A 79 2.51 4.57 -3.00
N VAL A 80 1.50 4.32 -2.18
CA VAL A 80 1.62 4.15 -0.73
C VAL A 80 1.20 2.74 -0.38
N ASP A 81 2.18 1.88 -0.15
CA ASP A 81 1.97 0.45 0.01
C ASP A 81 1.79 0.06 1.47
N GLY A 82 0.72 -0.68 1.75
CA GLY A 82 0.53 -1.30 3.05
C GLY A 82 1.43 -2.54 3.20
N GLU A 83 2.17 -2.61 4.30
CA GLU A 83 3.23 -3.61 4.53
C GLU A 83 2.74 -5.06 4.40
N PHE A 84 1.51 -5.35 4.83
CA PHE A 84 0.96 -6.70 4.78
C PHE A 84 0.55 -7.08 3.36
N PHE A 85 -0.20 -6.21 2.68
CA PHE A 85 -0.82 -6.54 1.40
C PHE A 85 0.14 -6.51 0.22
N HIS A 86 1.26 -5.78 0.34
CA HIS A 86 2.26 -5.61 -0.71
C HIS A 86 3.58 -6.35 -0.40
N GLY A 87 3.55 -7.28 0.57
CA GLY A 87 4.64 -8.23 0.80
C GLY A 87 5.93 -7.64 1.38
N HIS A 88 5.82 -6.61 2.25
CA HIS A 88 7.00 -6.13 2.97
C HIS A 88 7.61 -7.23 3.85
N ASP A 89 8.89 -7.54 3.66
CA ASP A 89 9.61 -8.65 4.32
C ASP A 89 8.88 -10.00 4.13
N TRP A 90 8.44 -10.27 2.89
CA TRP A 90 7.54 -11.36 2.58
C TRP A 90 8.08 -12.73 2.97
N GLU A 91 9.33 -13.03 2.67
CA GLU A 91 9.93 -14.32 2.99
C GLU A 91 9.85 -14.66 4.48
N THR A 92 10.11 -13.66 5.34
CA THR A 92 10.00 -13.82 6.79
C THR A 92 8.55 -13.91 7.26
N LYS A 93 7.66 -13.11 6.68
CA LYS A 93 6.25 -13.06 7.10
C LYS A 93 5.44 -14.25 6.61
N LYS A 94 5.75 -14.78 5.44
CA LYS A 94 5.12 -15.96 4.85
C LYS A 94 5.19 -17.17 5.78
N THR A 95 6.31 -17.36 6.49
CA THR A 95 6.48 -18.47 7.43
C THR A 95 5.66 -18.32 8.72
N LYS A 96 5.30 -17.08 9.08
CA LYS A 96 4.57 -16.75 10.32
C LYS A 96 3.05 -16.77 10.16
N LEU A 97 2.54 -16.94 8.93
CA LEU A 97 1.11 -17.02 8.68
C LEU A 97 0.54 -18.32 9.23
N LYS A 98 -0.40 -18.22 10.16
CA LYS A 98 -1.04 -19.37 10.81
C LYS A 98 -2.45 -19.67 10.27
N GLU A 99 -3.29 -18.63 10.09
CA GLU A 99 -4.68 -18.76 9.66
C GLU A 99 -4.87 -18.41 8.19
N ASN A 100 -5.65 -19.20 7.47
CA ASN A 100 -5.94 -19.03 6.03
C ASN A 100 -4.67 -18.81 5.20
N ARG A 101 -3.61 -19.56 5.55
CA ARG A 101 -2.25 -19.38 5.02
C ARG A 101 -2.23 -19.37 3.49
N ASP A 102 -2.81 -20.37 2.85
CA ASP A 102 -2.75 -20.49 1.39
C ASP A 102 -3.51 -19.36 0.68
N TYR A 103 -4.65 -18.94 1.24
CA TYR A 103 -5.37 -17.77 0.74
C TYR A 103 -4.52 -16.50 0.80
N TRP A 104 -3.88 -16.23 1.94
CA TRP A 104 -3.06 -15.03 2.10
C TRP A 104 -1.80 -15.07 1.25
N ILE A 105 -1.15 -16.22 1.15
CA ILE A 105 0.03 -16.39 0.28
C ILE A 105 -0.35 -16.06 -1.16
N SER A 106 -1.36 -16.75 -1.71
CA SER A 106 -1.82 -16.53 -3.07
C SER A 106 -2.23 -15.07 -3.32
N LYS A 107 -2.91 -14.43 -2.36
CA LYS A 107 -3.35 -13.04 -2.49
C LYS A 107 -2.21 -12.05 -2.48
N ILE A 108 -1.26 -12.20 -1.56
CA ILE A 108 -0.12 -11.27 -1.43
C ILE A 108 0.82 -11.43 -2.63
N GLU A 109 1.15 -12.66 -3.03
CA GLU A 109 2.01 -12.91 -4.20
C GLU A 109 1.40 -12.36 -5.48
N ARG A 110 0.07 -12.48 -5.65
CA ARG A 110 -0.63 -11.84 -6.77
C ARG A 110 -0.56 -10.31 -6.72
N ASN A 111 -0.64 -9.71 -5.55
CA ASN A 111 -0.47 -8.27 -5.41
C ASN A 111 0.95 -7.83 -5.76
N MET A 112 1.97 -8.54 -5.27
CA MET A 112 3.38 -8.27 -5.59
C MET A 112 3.64 -8.38 -7.11
N GLU A 113 3.11 -9.41 -7.74
CA GLU A 113 3.23 -9.58 -9.20
C GLU A 113 2.54 -8.46 -9.96
N ARG A 114 1.34 -8.06 -9.55
CA ARG A 114 0.66 -6.90 -10.13
C ARG A 114 1.47 -5.62 -9.96
N ASP A 115 2.06 -5.41 -8.79
CA ASP A 115 2.90 -4.23 -8.52
C ASP A 115 4.13 -4.20 -9.42
N ARG A 116 4.76 -5.36 -9.68
CA ARG A 116 5.86 -5.49 -10.63
C ARG A 116 5.43 -5.10 -12.05
N GLN A 117 4.31 -5.64 -12.53
CA GLN A 117 3.75 -5.33 -13.85
C GLN A 117 3.40 -3.85 -14.00
N VAL A 118 2.84 -3.24 -12.95
CA VAL A 118 2.55 -1.80 -12.93
C VAL A 118 3.83 -0.98 -13.05
N ASN A 119 4.86 -1.34 -12.30
CA ASN A 119 6.14 -0.65 -12.34
C ASN A 119 6.77 -0.74 -13.73
N GLU A 120 6.86 -1.94 -14.30
CA GLU A 120 7.43 -2.18 -15.64
C GLU A 120 6.68 -1.40 -16.72
N TYR A 121 5.35 -1.46 -16.69
CA TYR A 121 4.53 -0.72 -17.64
C TYR A 121 4.75 0.79 -17.54
N LEU A 122 4.70 1.36 -16.34
CA LEU A 122 4.88 2.80 -16.15
C LEU A 122 6.29 3.25 -16.56
N LEU A 123 7.32 2.49 -16.19
CA LEU A 123 8.71 2.76 -16.59
C LEU A 123 8.86 2.73 -18.12
N SER A 124 8.26 1.74 -18.82
CA SER A 124 8.28 1.66 -20.30
C SER A 124 7.59 2.84 -20.98
N LYS A 125 6.66 3.53 -20.29
CA LYS A 125 5.99 4.75 -20.76
C LYS A 125 6.70 6.04 -20.34
N GLY A 126 7.91 5.93 -19.78
CA GLY A 126 8.73 7.06 -19.32
C GLY A 126 8.22 7.73 -18.06
N TRP A 127 7.46 7.00 -17.22
CA TRP A 127 7.07 7.46 -15.91
C TRP A 127 8.16 7.16 -14.88
N LYS A 128 8.34 8.04 -13.91
CA LYS A 128 9.07 7.75 -12.68
C LYS A 128 8.07 7.16 -11.67
N VAL A 129 8.40 6.02 -11.11
CA VAL A 129 7.57 5.33 -10.12
C VAL A 129 8.24 5.43 -8.76
N LEU A 130 7.51 5.97 -7.77
CA LEU A 130 7.95 6.07 -6.38
C LEU A 130 6.99 5.26 -5.51
N ARG A 131 7.53 4.34 -4.71
CA ARG A 131 6.75 3.55 -3.77
C ARG A 131 7.25 3.77 -2.35
N PHE A 132 6.33 4.00 -1.44
CA PHE A 132 6.63 4.23 -0.03
C PHE A 132 5.82 3.26 0.83
N TRP A 133 6.47 2.64 1.77
CA TRP A 133 5.77 1.86 2.79
C TRP A 133 5.03 2.79 3.75
N GLY A 134 3.83 2.37 4.18
CA GLY A 134 3.04 3.15 5.13
C GLY A 134 3.80 3.46 6.42
N LYS A 135 4.64 2.54 6.91
CA LYS A 135 5.50 2.74 8.08
C LYS A 135 6.50 3.88 7.88
N ASP A 136 7.08 3.99 6.67
CA ASP A 136 8.09 5.03 6.38
C ASP A 136 7.47 6.42 6.38
N ILE A 137 6.25 6.54 5.83
CA ILE A 137 5.49 7.80 5.89
C ILE A 137 5.10 8.14 7.33
N LYS A 138 4.79 7.14 8.17
CA LYS A 138 4.48 7.35 9.59
C LYS A 138 5.68 7.88 10.37
N SER A 139 6.84 7.27 10.19
CA SER A 139 8.06 7.58 10.95
C SER A 139 8.87 8.73 10.35
N ASN A 140 8.93 8.85 9.01
CA ASN A 140 9.86 9.74 8.30
C ASN A 140 9.17 10.52 7.17
N LEU A 141 8.01 11.15 7.46
CA LEU A 141 7.24 11.90 6.47
C LEU A 141 8.08 12.94 5.71
N SER A 142 8.93 13.66 6.42
CA SER A 142 9.79 14.72 5.83
C SER A 142 10.75 14.16 4.80
N VAL A 143 11.29 12.97 5.04
CA VAL A 143 12.19 12.28 4.10
C VAL A 143 11.41 11.83 2.86
N CYS A 144 10.24 11.21 3.02
CA CYS A 144 9.39 10.80 1.89
C CYS A 144 9.00 12.00 1.02
N VAL A 145 8.60 13.12 1.65
CA VAL A 145 8.29 14.37 0.93
C VAL A 145 9.51 14.89 0.20
N LYS A 146 10.70 14.89 0.84
CA LYS A 146 11.95 15.38 0.21
C LYS A 146 12.30 14.55 -1.03
N VAL A 147 12.16 13.23 -0.97
CA VAL A 147 12.38 12.35 -2.14
C VAL A 147 11.47 12.72 -3.30
N ILE A 148 10.17 12.90 -3.05
CA ILE A 148 9.21 13.28 -4.10
C ILE A 148 9.55 14.66 -4.69
N VAL A 149 9.89 15.62 -3.84
CA VAL A 149 10.25 16.99 -4.26
C VAL A 149 11.49 16.98 -5.13
N ASN A 150 12.55 16.28 -4.73
CA ASN A 150 13.77 16.16 -5.51
C ASN A 150 13.50 15.59 -6.91
N GLU A 151 12.70 14.53 -7.02
CA GLU A 151 12.32 13.95 -8.32
C GLU A 151 11.52 14.93 -9.20
N ILE A 152 10.63 15.72 -8.58
CA ILE A 152 9.89 16.76 -9.32
C ILE A 152 10.85 17.84 -9.84
N ASP A 153 11.81 18.26 -9.02
CA ASP A 153 12.76 19.30 -9.40
C ASP A 153 13.73 18.81 -10.48
N GLU A 154 14.19 17.57 -10.41
CA GLU A 154 14.97 16.95 -11.50
C GLU A 154 14.19 16.90 -12.82
N MET A 155 12.94 16.50 -12.78
CA MET A 155 12.10 16.44 -13.98
C MET A 155 11.77 17.84 -14.51
N ARG A 156 11.63 18.82 -13.63
CA ARG A 156 11.45 20.24 -14.01
C ARG A 156 12.67 20.75 -14.78
N CYS A 157 13.87 20.49 -14.26
CA CYS A 157 15.12 20.87 -14.93
C CYS A 157 15.26 20.19 -16.31
N LYS A 158 14.95 18.89 -16.42
CA LYS A 158 14.98 18.15 -17.68
C LYS A 158 14.02 18.74 -18.73
N ILE A 159 12.78 19.05 -18.32
CA ILE A 159 11.77 19.66 -19.20
C ILE A 159 12.27 21.02 -19.68
N PHE A 160 12.73 21.86 -18.78
CA PHE A 160 13.25 23.20 -19.13
C PHE A 160 14.40 23.13 -20.12
N TYR A 161 15.34 22.21 -19.94
CA TYR A 161 16.48 22.01 -20.82
C TYR A 161 16.05 21.53 -22.22
N LEU A 162 15.09 20.58 -22.29
CA LEU A 162 14.57 20.07 -23.56
C LEU A 162 13.77 21.13 -24.32
N ASP A 163 13.01 21.98 -23.63
CA ASP A 163 12.28 23.09 -24.24
C ASP A 163 13.24 24.17 -24.76
N ALA A 164 14.33 24.44 -24.04
CA ALA A 164 15.37 25.37 -24.50
C ALA A 164 16.04 24.90 -25.79
N ILE A 165 16.36 23.61 -25.90
CA ILE A 165 16.98 23.03 -27.14
C ILE A 165 16.01 23.08 -28.33
N LYS A 166 14.71 22.86 -28.15
CA LYS A 166 13.72 22.88 -29.21
C LYS A 166 13.49 24.27 -29.84
N ASN A 167 13.85 25.31 -29.08
CA ASN A 167 13.68 26.71 -29.48
C ASN A 167 14.97 27.33 -30.06
N LEU A 168 16.02 26.52 -30.25
CA LEU A 168 17.25 26.84 -30.99
C LEU A 168 17.19 26.31 -32.40
#